data_4d90daf4ce278ac99b264b044136f0a7
#
_entry.id   4d90daf4ce278ac99b264b044136f0a7
#
_cell.length_a   1.000
_cell.length_b   1.000
_cell.length_c   1.000
_cell.angle_alpha   90.00
_cell.angle_beta   90.00
_cell.angle_gamma   90.00
#
_symmetry.space_group_name_H-M   'P 1'
#
loop_
_entity.id
_entity.type
_entity.pdbx_description
1 polymer ?
#
loop_
_entity_poly.entity_id
_entity_poly.type
_entity_poly.pdbx_seq_one_letter_code
_entity_poly.pdbx_strand_id
1 'polypeptide(L)'
;MSVEKKPFGTLSDGREVSLYTITNEGGESISVTDYGASVTSILVHDRDGNLRDIALGCDNAADYECQTACLGGVPGRVANRIEKGEFTLDGTVYHLECNDGPNHLHGGSHGFHRRLWQASIASENSVRFTLFSPNGEDGYPGNVVVSVQYTWNFTKKGYFNDRDKSVLDIWYKGMSDRDTPLNLTNHTYFNLNGHDSGSVGGHLLKIVSDEFTENDANCLPTGRIVRLDEPEAKVMDFRTSKEIGRDWNEKNIHLQNGSGYDHNYVLLEEATYAAKAWTPESGILMVCTTEQPGLQLYAGNFLENSNIRGKGGV
;
A
#
# COMPACT_ATOMS: atom_id res chain seq x y z
N MET A 1 3.10 -5.63 25.19
CA MET A 1 3.09 -5.92 23.74
C MET A 1 3.68 -7.29 23.52
N SER A 2 3.34 -7.98 22.44
CA SER A 2 3.92 -9.29 22.10
C SER A 2 3.92 -9.51 20.60
N VAL A 3 4.93 -10.25 20.11
CA VAL A 3 4.95 -10.74 18.72
C VAL A 3 4.74 -12.24 18.77
N GLU A 4 3.73 -12.72 18.06
CA GLU A 4 3.45 -14.15 17.89
C GLU A 4 3.79 -14.55 16.44
N LYS A 5 4.45 -15.69 16.26
CA LYS A 5 4.69 -16.31 14.94
C LYS A 5 3.84 -17.57 14.81
N LYS A 6 3.10 -17.69 13.69
CA LYS A 6 2.29 -18.89 13.36
C LYS A 6 2.56 -19.36 11.93
N PRO A 7 2.34 -20.63 11.60
CA PRO A 7 2.22 -21.07 10.21
C PRO A 7 1.08 -20.32 9.51
N PHE A 8 1.32 -19.89 8.26
CA PHE A 8 0.29 -19.26 7.43
C PHE A 8 -0.08 -20.09 6.19
N GLY A 9 0.61 -21.18 5.98
CA GLY A 9 0.39 -22.12 4.89
C GLY A 9 1.66 -22.40 4.10
N THR A 10 1.47 -23.00 2.94
CA THR A 10 2.56 -23.46 2.07
C THR A 10 2.30 -22.94 0.65
N LEU A 11 3.34 -22.45 -0.02
CA LEU A 11 3.30 -22.04 -1.42
C LEU A 11 3.22 -23.26 -2.34
N SER A 12 2.86 -23.05 -3.60
CA SER A 12 2.77 -24.10 -4.62
C SER A 12 4.09 -24.87 -4.84
N ASP A 13 5.24 -24.25 -4.54
CA ASP A 13 6.57 -24.86 -4.63
C ASP A 13 7.02 -25.59 -3.34
N GLY A 14 6.15 -25.67 -2.32
CA GLY A 14 6.40 -26.38 -1.07
C GLY A 14 7.07 -25.53 0.02
N ARG A 15 7.41 -24.26 -0.22
CA ARG A 15 7.97 -23.38 0.82
C ARG A 15 6.92 -23.00 1.85
N GLU A 16 7.29 -23.10 3.12
CA GLU A 16 6.42 -22.69 4.24
C GLU A 16 6.40 -21.17 4.39
N VAL A 17 5.24 -20.64 4.69
CA VAL A 17 4.97 -19.22 4.94
C VAL A 17 4.52 -19.03 6.37
N SER A 18 5.00 -17.97 7.00
CA SER A 18 4.69 -17.61 8.39
C SER A 18 3.92 -16.31 8.47
N LEU A 19 3.06 -16.22 9.48
CA LEU A 19 2.35 -15.01 9.89
C LEU A 19 2.93 -14.50 11.21
N TYR A 20 3.18 -13.20 11.29
CA TYR A 20 3.65 -12.51 12.47
C TYR A 20 2.58 -11.53 12.93
N THR A 21 2.06 -11.72 14.13
CA THR A 21 1.05 -10.83 14.73
C THR A 21 1.65 -10.06 15.89
N ILE A 22 1.57 -8.74 15.83
CA ILE A 22 2.00 -7.83 16.88
C ILE A 22 0.75 -7.31 17.57
N THR A 23 0.59 -7.62 18.87
CA THR A 23 -0.59 -7.22 19.63
C THR A 23 -0.19 -6.24 20.73
N ASN A 24 -0.96 -5.15 20.88
CA ASN A 24 -0.80 -4.19 21.96
C ASN A 24 -1.60 -4.58 23.22
N GLU A 25 -1.44 -3.78 24.29
CA GLU A 25 -2.12 -4.02 25.57
C GLU A 25 -3.65 -3.86 25.51
N GLY A 26 -4.15 -3.14 24.49
CA GLY A 26 -5.58 -2.97 24.23
C GLY A 26 -6.22 -4.08 23.41
N GLY A 27 -5.44 -5.07 22.97
CA GLY A 27 -5.92 -6.16 22.10
C GLY A 27 -5.95 -5.79 20.60
N GLU A 28 -5.57 -4.56 20.25
CA GLU A 28 -5.42 -4.16 18.84
C GLU A 28 -4.14 -4.75 18.26
N SER A 29 -4.14 -5.10 16.99
CA SER A 29 -3.02 -5.82 16.39
C SER A 29 -2.82 -5.54 14.90
N ILE A 30 -1.60 -5.80 14.44
CA ILE A 30 -1.27 -5.94 13.02
C ILE A 30 -0.73 -7.34 12.78
N SER A 31 -1.15 -7.97 11.68
CA SER A 31 -0.59 -9.22 11.19
C SER A 31 0.11 -9.01 9.85
N VAL A 32 1.33 -9.56 9.72
CA VAL A 32 2.16 -9.46 8.52
C VAL A 32 2.72 -10.82 8.19
N THR A 33 2.62 -11.23 6.93
CA THR A 33 3.21 -12.48 6.44
C THR A 33 4.59 -12.23 5.84
N ASP A 34 5.48 -13.25 5.90
CA ASP A 34 6.77 -13.20 5.22
C ASP A 34 6.68 -13.41 3.69
N TYR A 35 5.51 -13.74 3.14
CA TYR A 35 5.28 -13.68 1.71
C TYR A 35 4.89 -12.25 1.30
N GLY A 36 5.76 -11.61 0.51
CA GLY A 36 5.59 -10.22 0.08
C GLY A 36 5.79 -9.18 1.17
N ALA A 37 6.20 -9.60 2.39
CA ALA A 37 6.15 -8.78 3.60
C ALA A 37 4.77 -8.09 3.76
N SER A 38 3.70 -8.84 3.48
CA SER A 38 2.35 -8.32 3.27
C SER A 38 1.59 -8.17 4.58
N VAL A 39 1.01 -6.99 4.80
CA VAL A 39 0.02 -6.76 5.86
C VAL A 39 -1.25 -7.54 5.51
N THR A 40 -1.67 -8.44 6.41
CA THR A 40 -2.83 -9.31 6.20
C THR A 40 -4.06 -8.88 7.00
N SER A 41 -3.84 -8.18 8.13
CA SER A 41 -4.90 -7.77 9.05
C SER A 41 -4.44 -6.58 9.89
N ILE A 42 -5.35 -5.65 10.18
CA ILE A 42 -5.17 -4.56 11.13
C ILE A 42 -6.43 -4.47 11.97
N LEU A 43 -6.35 -4.96 13.21
CA LEU A 43 -7.45 -4.93 14.17
C LEU A 43 -7.37 -3.68 15.04
N VAL A 44 -8.40 -2.86 14.97
CA VAL A 44 -8.55 -1.65 15.80
C VAL A 44 -9.97 -1.55 16.37
N HIS A 45 -10.13 -0.84 17.47
CA HIS A 45 -11.44 -0.62 18.07
C HIS A 45 -12.24 0.42 17.27
N ASP A 46 -13.51 0.10 17.05
CA ASP A 46 -14.51 1.06 16.59
C ASP A 46 -15.01 1.96 17.76
N ARG A 47 -15.96 2.87 17.48
CA ARG A 47 -16.53 3.76 18.48
C ARG A 47 -17.26 3.05 19.63
N ASP A 48 -17.72 1.82 19.39
CA ASP A 48 -18.49 1.02 20.33
C ASP A 48 -17.58 0.04 21.12
N GLY A 49 -16.28 0.07 20.84
CA GLY A 49 -15.27 -0.77 21.47
C GLY A 49 -15.14 -2.18 20.87
N ASN A 50 -15.73 -2.44 19.71
CA ASN A 50 -15.56 -3.70 19.01
C ASN A 50 -14.30 -3.67 18.14
N LEU A 51 -13.53 -4.75 18.14
CA LEU A 51 -12.40 -4.90 17.21
C LEU A 51 -12.90 -5.11 15.78
N ARG A 52 -12.39 -4.29 14.87
CA ARG A 52 -12.64 -4.40 13.43
C ARG A 52 -11.35 -4.59 12.68
N ASP A 53 -11.34 -5.53 11.75
CA ASP A 53 -10.24 -5.71 10.81
C ASP A 53 -10.42 -4.77 9.62
N ILE A 54 -9.62 -3.73 9.56
CA ILE A 54 -9.75 -2.66 8.57
C ILE A 54 -8.87 -2.84 7.32
N ALA A 55 -8.11 -3.94 7.23
CA ALA A 55 -7.28 -4.24 6.07
C ALA A 55 -7.88 -5.37 5.23
N LEU A 56 -7.93 -5.24 3.91
CA LEU A 56 -8.22 -6.36 3.02
C LEU A 56 -7.05 -7.34 3.02
N GLY A 57 -7.35 -8.63 2.89
CA GLY A 57 -6.33 -9.69 2.87
C GLY A 57 -6.94 -11.05 2.56
N CYS A 58 -6.13 -12.09 2.61
CA CYS A 58 -6.53 -13.48 2.43
C CYS A 58 -6.23 -14.30 3.70
N ASP A 59 -6.86 -15.48 3.82
CA ASP A 59 -6.75 -16.32 5.02
C ASP A 59 -5.48 -17.17 5.07
N ASN A 60 -4.79 -17.37 3.95
CA ASN A 60 -3.64 -18.27 3.87
C ASN A 60 -2.68 -17.91 2.72
N ALA A 61 -1.50 -18.53 2.73
CA ALA A 61 -0.44 -18.28 1.76
C ALA A 61 -0.82 -18.62 0.32
N ALA A 62 -1.60 -19.68 0.09
CA ALA A 62 -1.99 -20.10 -1.25
C ALA A 62 -2.91 -19.08 -1.92
N ASP A 63 -3.81 -18.46 -1.17
CA ASP A 63 -4.67 -17.39 -1.68
C ASP A 63 -3.86 -16.10 -1.95
N TYR A 64 -2.82 -15.80 -1.14
CA TYR A 64 -1.87 -14.72 -1.42
C TYR A 64 -1.04 -14.97 -2.68
N GLU A 65 -0.66 -16.22 -2.96
CA GLU A 65 0.07 -16.59 -4.18
C GLU A 65 -0.78 -16.42 -5.45
N CYS A 66 -2.08 -16.66 -5.36
CA CYS A 66 -3.02 -16.61 -6.48
C CYS A 66 -3.48 -15.19 -6.83
N GLN A 67 -3.58 -14.28 -5.86
CA GLN A 67 -4.11 -12.93 -6.08
C GLN A 67 -3.12 -12.04 -6.86
N THR A 68 -3.66 -11.09 -7.63
CA THR A 68 -2.87 -10.14 -8.45
C THR A 68 -3.00 -8.68 -8.02
N ALA A 69 -3.73 -8.40 -6.92
CA ALA A 69 -3.97 -7.05 -6.42
C ALA A 69 -2.86 -6.51 -5.50
N CYS A 70 -1.78 -7.25 -5.27
CA CYS A 70 -0.69 -6.89 -4.34
C CYS A 70 -1.18 -6.61 -2.91
N LEU A 71 -2.24 -7.30 -2.44
CA LEU A 71 -2.89 -7.06 -1.14
C LEU A 71 -1.86 -6.96 0.00
N GLY A 72 -1.75 -5.78 0.61
CA GLY A 72 -0.88 -5.50 1.74
C GLY A 72 0.63 -5.61 1.48
N GLY A 73 1.04 -6.03 0.27
CA GLY A 73 2.41 -6.36 -0.07
C GLY A 73 3.32 -5.15 -0.24
N VAL A 74 4.61 -5.41 -0.38
CA VAL A 74 5.65 -4.42 -0.69
C VAL A 74 6.04 -4.57 -2.16
N PRO A 75 5.46 -3.77 -3.10
CA PRO A 75 5.91 -3.72 -4.49
C PRO A 75 7.36 -3.24 -4.58
N GLY A 76 8.10 -3.80 -5.51
CA GLY A 76 9.51 -3.43 -5.73
C GLY A 76 10.14 -4.34 -6.83
N ARG A 77 11.29 -3.92 -7.46
CA ARG A 77 12.11 -2.76 -6.99
C ARG A 77 11.41 -1.41 -7.12
N VAL A 78 10.58 -1.20 -8.13
CA VAL A 78 9.90 0.06 -8.39
C VAL A 78 8.39 -0.16 -8.31
N ALA A 79 7.73 0.52 -7.39
CA ALA A 79 6.29 0.58 -7.30
C ALA A 79 5.72 1.43 -8.45
N ASN A 80 4.49 1.10 -8.87
CA ASN A 80 3.81 1.68 -10.02
C ASN A 80 4.49 1.33 -11.36
N ARG A 81 4.26 2.10 -12.44
CA ARG A 81 4.57 1.73 -13.81
C ARG A 81 5.86 2.33 -14.34
N ILE A 82 6.52 1.59 -15.25
CA ILE A 82 7.60 2.08 -16.09
C ILE A 82 7.16 1.83 -17.55
N GLU A 83 7.05 2.93 -18.31
CA GLU A 83 6.61 2.89 -19.71
C GLU A 83 7.48 1.94 -20.54
N LYS A 84 6.84 1.05 -21.32
CA LYS A 84 7.48 0.04 -22.19
C LYS A 84 8.49 -0.87 -21.48
N GLY A 85 8.47 -0.89 -20.12
CA GLY A 85 9.48 -1.62 -19.37
C GLY A 85 10.91 -1.13 -19.63
N GLU A 86 11.11 0.15 -19.94
CA GLU A 86 12.42 0.67 -20.32
C GLU A 86 12.79 1.92 -19.51
N PHE A 87 14.04 2.00 -19.07
CA PHE A 87 14.60 3.20 -18.48
C PHE A 87 16.08 3.34 -18.83
N THR A 88 16.56 4.60 -18.84
CA THR A 88 17.99 4.90 -19.05
C THR A 88 18.62 5.32 -17.72
N LEU A 89 19.73 4.69 -17.36
CA LEU A 89 20.54 5.04 -16.19
C LEU A 89 22.02 5.08 -16.62
N ASP A 90 22.68 6.19 -16.33
CA ASP A 90 24.12 6.42 -16.71
C ASP A 90 24.44 6.12 -18.18
N GLY A 91 23.51 6.51 -19.07
CA GLY A 91 23.65 6.31 -20.52
C GLY A 91 23.42 4.86 -21.00
N THR A 92 23.10 3.93 -20.08
CA THR A 92 22.74 2.54 -20.42
C THR A 92 21.22 2.39 -20.39
N VAL A 93 20.67 1.78 -21.46
CA VAL A 93 19.25 1.42 -21.51
C VAL A 93 19.05 0.05 -20.86
N TYR A 94 18.09 -0.03 -19.96
CA TYR A 94 17.68 -1.26 -19.30
C TYR A 94 16.27 -1.64 -19.72
N HIS A 95 16.07 -2.93 -20.00
CA HIS A 95 14.78 -3.48 -20.39
C HIS A 95 14.27 -4.40 -19.29
N LEU A 96 13.05 -4.15 -18.86
CA LEU A 96 12.34 -4.89 -17.83
C LEU A 96 11.23 -5.75 -18.45
N GLU A 97 10.77 -6.75 -17.72
CA GLU A 97 9.58 -7.50 -18.10
C GLU A 97 8.36 -6.58 -18.23
N CYS A 98 7.57 -6.72 -19.31
CA CYS A 98 6.27 -6.05 -19.44
C CYS A 98 5.18 -6.99 -18.92
N ASN A 99 4.72 -6.75 -17.71
CA ASN A 99 3.69 -7.55 -17.02
C ASN A 99 2.33 -6.85 -16.91
N ASP A 100 2.22 -5.63 -17.48
CA ASP A 100 0.98 -4.83 -17.52
C ASP A 100 0.79 -4.29 -18.95
N GLY A 101 0.32 -5.14 -19.85
CA GLY A 101 0.28 -4.84 -21.28
C GLY A 101 1.68 -4.53 -21.81
N PRO A 102 1.91 -3.33 -22.40
CA PRO A 102 3.22 -2.93 -22.88
C PRO A 102 4.17 -2.42 -21.79
N ASN A 103 3.71 -2.32 -20.53
CA ASN A 103 4.42 -1.64 -19.46
C ASN A 103 4.91 -2.62 -18.39
N HIS A 104 5.88 -2.18 -17.59
CA HIS A 104 6.28 -2.83 -16.37
C HIS A 104 5.51 -2.26 -15.19
N LEU A 105 5.03 -3.11 -14.28
CA LEU A 105 4.26 -2.72 -13.11
C LEU A 105 4.78 -3.45 -11.86
N HIS A 106 4.97 -2.69 -10.77
CA HIS A 106 5.23 -3.19 -9.42
C HIS A 106 6.42 -4.17 -9.29
N GLY A 107 7.43 -4.04 -10.15
CA GLY A 107 8.61 -4.90 -10.11
C GLY A 107 8.51 -6.19 -10.94
N GLY A 108 7.49 -6.31 -11.81
CA GLY A 108 7.33 -7.47 -12.69
C GLY A 108 6.60 -8.64 -12.04
N SER A 109 6.57 -9.77 -12.77
CA SER A 109 5.89 -11.00 -12.31
C SER A 109 6.57 -11.63 -11.08
N HIS A 110 7.85 -11.31 -10.82
CA HIS A 110 8.62 -11.74 -9.65
C HIS A 110 8.86 -10.60 -8.66
N GLY A 111 8.09 -9.52 -8.74
CA GLY A 111 8.20 -8.36 -7.86
C GLY A 111 8.20 -8.72 -6.37
N PHE A 112 8.73 -7.85 -5.54
CA PHE A 112 9.01 -8.12 -4.12
C PHE A 112 7.78 -8.58 -3.33
N HIS A 113 6.58 -8.14 -3.70
CA HIS A 113 5.30 -8.57 -3.13
C HIS A 113 4.96 -10.04 -3.41
N ARG A 114 5.68 -10.72 -4.30
CA ARG A 114 5.53 -12.14 -4.66
C ARG A 114 6.71 -13.00 -4.19
N ARG A 115 7.53 -12.46 -3.32
CA ARG A 115 8.75 -13.12 -2.82
C ARG A 115 8.58 -13.52 -1.36
N LEU A 116 9.26 -14.59 -0.97
CA LEU A 116 9.41 -14.97 0.44
C LEU A 116 10.59 -14.18 1.05
N TRP A 117 10.31 -13.40 2.07
CA TRP A 117 11.27 -12.56 2.77
C TRP A 117 11.80 -13.27 4.02
N GLN A 118 13.03 -12.99 4.38
CA GLN A 118 13.59 -13.46 5.64
C GLN A 118 13.09 -12.57 6.78
N ALA A 119 12.27 -13.13 7.66
CA ALA A 119 11.70 -12.40 8.80
C ALA A 119 12.55 -12.55 10.06
N SER A 120 12.60 -11.49 10.86
CA SER A 120 13.21 -11.47 12.20
C SER A 120 12.39 -10.61 13.14
N ILE A 121 12.13 -11.09 14.36
CA ILE A 121 11.51 -10.30 15.43
C ILE A 121 12.58 -9.31 15.92
N ALA A 122 12.34 -8.01 15.69
CA ALA A 122 13.29 -6.95 16.01
C ALA A 122 13.12 -6.43 17.45
N SER A 123 11.89 -6.49 17.98
CA SER A 123 11.54 -6.15 19.38
C SER A 123 10.21 -6.79 19.77
N GLU A 124 9.72 -6.54 20.97
CA GLU A 124 8.40 -6.99 21.42
C GLU A 124 7.22 -6.41 20.65
N ASN A 125 7.45 -5.38 19.82
CA ASN A 125 6.43 -4.68 19.04
C ASN A 125 6.84 -4.45 17.57
N SER A 126 7.89 -5.13 17.10
CA SER A 126 8.33 -4.96 15.71
C SER A 126 8.87 -6.23 15.07
N VAL A 127 8.58 -6.36 13.77
CA VAL A 127 9.10 -7.42 12.91
C VAL A 127 9.78 -6.80 11.70
N ARG A 128 10.97 -7.27 11.36
CA ARG A 128 11.73 -6.87 10.17
C ARG A 128 11.74 -7.99 9.16
N PHE A 129 11.49 -7.64 7.91
CA PHE A 129 11.58 -8.52 6.75
C PHE A 129 12.72 -8.04 5.86
N THR A 130 13.57 -8.93 5.39
CA THR A 130 14.74 -8.63 4.54
C THR A 130 14.70 -9.48 3.29
N LEU A 131 14.99 -8.87 2.14
CA LEU A 131 15.05 -9.53 0.84
C LEU A 131 16.34 -9.16 0.12
N PHE A 132 16.96 -10.13 -0.52
CA PHE A 132 18.05 -9.94 -1.47
C PHE A 132 17.53 -10.06 -2.91
N SER A 133 17.85 -9.07 -3.73
CA SER A 133 17.55 -9.02 -5.16
C SER A 133 18.87 -8.92 -5.93
N PRO A 134 19.29 -9.96 -6.65
CA PRO A 134 20.56 -9.99 -7.35
C PRO A 134 20.58 -9.07 -8.56
N ASN A 135 21.80 -8.70 -8.99
CA ASN A 135 22.01 -7.95 -10.23
C ASN A 135 21.40 -8.69 -11.42
N GLY A 136 20.60 -7.98 -12.25
CA GLY A 136 19.92 -8.51 -13.43
C GLY A 136 18.55 -9.14 -13.11
N GLU A 137 18.11 -9.23 -11.87
CA GLU A 137 16.77 -9.71 -11.53
C GLU A 137 15.73 -8.77 -12.16
N ASP A 138 14.76 -9.36 -12.89
CA ASP A 138 13.71 -8.66 -13.65
C ASP A 138 14.24 -7.55 -14.60
N GLY A 139 15.54 -7.59 -14.95
CA GLY A 139 16.23 -6.62 -15.81
C GLY A 139 16.90 -5.46 -15.06
N TYR A 140 16.75 -5.35 -13.76
CA TYR A 140 17.32 -4.25 -12.97
C TYR A 140 18.82 -4.42 -12.68
N PRO A 141 19.64 -3.34 -12.76
CA PRO A 141 21.06 -3.39 -12.41
C PRO A 141 21.28 -3.42 -10.90
N GLY A 142 22.43 -3.95 -10.48
CA GLY A 142 22.91 -3.93 -9.10
C GLY A 142 22.33 -5.02 -8.22
N ASN A 143 23.14 -5.46 -7.27
CA ASN A 143 22.69 -6.27 -6.17
C ASN A 143 22.05 -5.36 -5.12
N VAL A 144 20.83 -5.68 -4.69
CA VAL A 144 20.09 -4.87 -3.73
C VAL A 144 19.71 -5.72 -2.51
N VAL A 145 19.97 -5.21 -1.33
CA VAL A 145 19.38 -5.70 -0.08
C VAL A 145 18.34 -4.69 0.37
N VAL A 146 17.10 -5.11 0.48
CA VAL A 146 16.03 -4.29 1.03
C VAL A 146 15.54 -4.86 2.34
N SER A 147 15.10 -3.99 3.24
CA SER A 147 14.35 -4.39 4.42
C SER A 147 13.15 -3.49 4.64
N VAL A 148 12.07 -4.06 5.14
CA VAL A 148 10.92 -3.35 5.69
C VAL A 148 10.74 -3.76 7.14
N GLN A 149 10.50 -2.80 8.01
CA GLN A 149 10.21 -3.04 9.42
C GLN A 149 8.84 -2.48 9.74
N TYR A 150 7.98 -3.31 10.28
CA TYR A 150 6.68 -2.95 10.82
C TYR A 150 6.79 -2.84 12.33
N THR A 151 6.38 -1.71 12.88
CA THR A 151 6.35 -1.47 14.32
C THR A 151 4.94 -1.04 14.70
N TRP A 152 4.32 -1.76 15.65
CA TRP A 152 2.99 -1.46 16.16
C TRP A 152 3.08 -0.82 17.54
N ASN A 153 2.75 0.45 17.63
CA ASN A 153 2.83 1.23 18.84
C ASN A 153 1.43 1.55 19.38
N PHE A 154 1.33 1.67 20.70
CA PHE A 154 0.14 2.15 21.37
C PHE A 154 0.49 3.39 22.19
N THR A 155 -0.19 4.50 21.93
CA THR A 155 0.06 5.76 22.63
C THR A 155 -1.20 6.18 23.37
N LYS A 156 -1.11 6.22 24.70
CA LYS A 156 -2.15 6.82 25.55
C LYS A 156 -2.07 8.34 25.43
N LYS A 157 -3.17 8.96 24.98
CA LYS A 157 -3.31 10.40 24.70
C LYS A 157 -2.43 10.90 23.54
N GLY A 158 -3.05 11.14 22.41
CA GLY A 158 -2.36 11.43 21.17
C GLY A 158 -2.19 12.91 20.84
N TYR A 159 -1.25 13.16 19.95
CA TYR A 159 -0.89 14.48 19.41
C TYR A 159 -2.05 15.21 18.69
N PHE A 160 -3.11 14.50 18.27
CA PHE A 160 -4.23 15.06 17.50
C PHE A 160 -5.56 15.11 18.26
N ASN A 161 -5.71 14.40 19.37
CA ASN A 161 -6.88 14.41 20.26
C ASN A 161 -6.53 13.67 21.57
N ASP A 162 -7.33 13.85 22.62
CA ASP A 162 -7.14 13.21 23.94
C ASP A 162 -7.50 11.71 23.94
N ARG A 163 -7.50 11.02 22.79
CA ARG A 163 -7.83 9.59 22.71
C ARG A 163 -6.58 8.74 22.56
N ASP A 164 -6.67 7.52 23.05
CA ASP A 164 -5.70 6.48 22.82
C ASP A 164 -5.65 6.16 21.30
N LYS A 165 -4.48 5.82 20.79
CA LYS A 165 -4.30 5.48 19.38
C LYS A 165 -3.26 4.40 19.19
N SER A 166 -3.50 3.54 18.21
CA SER A 166 -2.49 2.68 17.64
C SER A 166 -1.78 3.36 16.47
N VAL A 167 -0.49 3.14 16.37
CA VAL A 167 0.36 3.70 15.32
C VAL A 167 1.12 2.58 14.65
N LEU A 168 0.95 2.45 13.34
CA LEU A 168 1.75 1.59 12.50
C LEU A 168 2.86 2.41 11.86
N ASP A 169 4.10 2.13 12.25
CA ASP A 169 5.28 2.65 11.57
C ASP A 169 5.82 1.63 10.58
N ILE A 170 6.02 2.04 9.33
CA ILE A 170 6.59 1.21 8.25
C ILE A 170 7.88 1.87 7.79
N TRP A 171 9.01 1.23 8.07
CA TRP A 171 10.33 1.72 7.71
C TRP A 171 10.95 0.89 6.61
N TYR A 172 11.41 1.54 5.54
CA TYR A 172 12.12 0.92 4.43
C TYR A 172 13.59 1.29 4.46
N LYS A 173 14.44 0.32 4.14
CA LYS A 173 15.87 0.54 3.93
C LYS A 173 16.34 -0.28 2.74
N GLY A 174 17.01 0.39 1.79
CA GLY A 174 17.66 -0.24 0.65
C GLY A 174 19.15 0.05 0.64
N MET A 175 19.94 -0.94 0.23
CA MET A 175 21.38 -0.79 -0.05
C MET A 175 21.68 -1.50 -1.36
N SER A 176 22.45 -0.84 -2.24
CA SER A 176 22.89 -1.39 -3.51
C SER A 176 24.39 -1.26 -3.67
N ASP A 177 25.00 -2.15 -4.47
CA ASP A 177 26.41 -2.11 -4.84
C ASP A 177 26.68 -1.23 -6.08
N ARG A 178 25.63 -0.73 -6.73
CA ARG A 178 25.68 0.22 -7.85
C ARG A 178 24.39 0.99 -7.97
N ASP A 179 24.36 2.02 -8.80
CA ASP A 179 23.16 2.79 -9.09
C ASP A 179 22.05 1.90 -9.66
N THR A 180 20.85 2.03 -9.10
CA THR A 180 19.66 1.28 -9.49
C THR A 180 18.41 2.04 -9.03
N PRO A 181 17.32 2.03 -9.78
CA PRO A 181 16.06 2.59 -9.30
C PRO A 181 15.49 1.73 -8.16
N LEU A 182 15.06 2.39 -7.09
CA LEU A 182 14.41 1.76 -5.96
C LEU A 182 13.29 2.68 -5.44
N ASN A 183 12.05 2.23 -5.54
CA ASN A 183 10.88 2.94 -5.01
C ASN A 183 9.92 1.92 -4.40
N LEU A 184 9.87 1.86 -3.08
CA LEU A 184 9.07 0.91 -2.32
C LEU A 184 7.84 1.59 -1.73
N THR A 185 6.75 0.83 -1.61
CA THR A 185 5.53 1.26 -0.91
C THR A 185 4.90 0.07 -0.19
N ASN A 186 3.85 0.32 0.59
CA ASN A 186 2.97 -0.70 1.12
C ASN A 186 1.62 -0.62 0.41
N HIS A 187 1.12 -1.75 -0.07
CA HIS A 187 -0.10 -1.83 -0.88
C HIS A 187 -1.31 -2.32 -0.06
N THR A 188 -1.45 -1.85 1.18
CA THR A 188 -2.61 -2.18 2.00
C THR A 188 -3.86 -1.45 1.49
N TYR A 189 -4.93 -2.21 1.29
CA TYR A 189 -6.27 -1.67 1.03
C TYR A 189 -7.01 -1.55 2.35
N PHE A 190 -7.54 -0.38 2.63
CA PHE A 190 -8.24 -0.08 3.88
C PHE A 190 -9.74 0.03 3.68
N ASN A 191 -10.51 -0.63 4.54
CA ASN A 191 -11.91 -0.36 4.73
C ASN A 191 -12.17 -0.11 6.23
N LEU A 192 -12.37 1.15 6.60
CA LEU A 192 -12.49 1.55 8.02
C LEU A 192 -13.81 1.09 8.68
N ASN A 193 -14.75 0.54 7.91
CA ASN A 193 -15.94 -0.12 8.44
C ASN A 193 -15.73 -1.63 8.70
N GLY A 194 -14.60 -2.19 8.26
CA GLY A 194 -14.27 -3.61 8.30
C GLY A 194 -14.06 -4.16 6.89
N HIS A 195 -13.14 -5.13 6.74
CA HIS A 195 -12.77 -5.70 5.42
C HIS A 195 -13.97 -6.32 4.68
N ASP A 196 -15.01 -6.70 5.39
CA ASP A 196 -16.23 -7.37 4.93
C ASP A 196 -17.46 -6.43 4.82
N SER A 197 -17.29 -5.13 5.05
CA SER A 197 -18.39 -4.16 5.12
C SER A 197 -18.84 -3.59 3.76
N GLY A 198 -18.27 -4.06 2.65
CA GLY A 198 -18.63 -3.60 1.31
C GLY A 198 -17.89 -2.34 0.87
N SER A 199 -18.61 -1.37 0.28
CA SER A 199 -18.02 -0.23 -0.40
C SER A 199 -17.37 0.80 0.54
N VAL A 200 -16.23 1.34 0.12
CA VAL A 200 -15.53 2.47 0.77
C VAL A 200 -16.05 3.84 0.31
N GLY A 201 -17.05 3.88 -0.56
CA GLY A 201 -17.58 5.12 -1.16
C GLY A 201 -18.04 6.15 -0.13
N GLY A 202 -18.61 5.72 0.99
CA GLY A 202 -19.03 6.59 2.09
C GLY A 202 -17.92 7.05 3.04
N HIS A 203 -16.68 6.63 2.84
CA HIS A 203 -15.55 7.14 3.64
C HIS A 203 -15.26 8.58 3.26
N LEU A 204 -15.04 9.41 4.26
CA LEU A 204 -14.60 10.79 4.11
C LEU A 204 -13.08 10.82 3.99
N LEU A 205 -12.57 11.46 2.94
CA LEU A 205 -11.13 11.58 2.67
C LEU A 205 -10.74 13.05 2.59
N LYS A 206 -9.57 13.38 3.15
CA LYS A 206 -8.85 14.64 2.97
C LYS A 206 -7.40 14.34 2.64
N ILE A 207 -6.85 15.00 1.60
CA ILE A 207 -5.44 14.92 1.21
C ILE A 207 -4.84 16.32 1.26
N VAL A 208 -3.64 16.44 1.82
CA VAL A 208 -2.92 17.71 1.94
C VAL A 208 -2.00 17.87 0.73
N SER A 209 -2.59 18.32 -0.36
CA SER A 209 -1.91 18.52 -1.64
C SER A 209 -2.63 19.60 -2.43
N ASP A 210 -1.88 20.34 -3.26
CA ASP A 210 -2.44 21.28 -4.24
C ASP A 210 -2.35 20.76 -5.68
N GLU A 211 -1.72 19.60 -5.88
CA GLU A 211 -1.37 19.08 -7.19
C GLU A 211 -1.42 17.54 -7.23
N PHE A 212 -1.62 16.97 -8.42
CA PHE A 212 -1.48 15.54 -8.65
C PHE A 212 -0.81 15.28 -10.01
N THR A 213 -0.21 14.10 -10.17
CA THR A 213 0.37 13.69 -11.46
C THR A 213 -0.73 13.22 -12.40
N GLU A 214 -0.75 13.77 -13.63
CA GLU A 214 -1.68 13.36 -14.67
C GLU A 214 -1.30 11.99 -15.22
N ASN A 215 -2.30 11.15 -15.42
CA ASN A 215 -2.16 9.85 -16.05
C ASN A 215 -2.80 9.86 -17.46
N ASP A 216 -2.22 9.11 -18.40
CA ASP A 216 -2.86 8.77 -19.65
C ASP A 216 -3.86 7.59 -19.51
N ALA A 217 -4.47 7.17 -20.60
CA ALA A 217 -5.43 6.05 -20.64
C ALA A 217 -4.83 4.67 -20.27
N ASN A 218 -3.51 4.56 -20.17
CA ASN A 218 -2.80 3.37 -19.70
C ASN A 218 -2.33 3.50 -18.24
N CYS A 219 -2.84 4.48 -17.51
CA CYS A 219 -2.41 4.84 -16.17
C CYS A 219 -0.91 5.20 -16.07
N LEU A 220 -0.31 5.65 -17.18
CA LEU A 220 1.08 6.13 -17.17
C LEU A 220 1.13 7.62 -16.86
N PRO A 221 2.07 8.07 -16.03
CA PRO A 221 2.29 9.50 -15.83
C PRO A 221 2.69 10.19 -17.15
N THR A 222 1.98 11.27 -17.50
CA THR A 222 2.27 12.06 -18.73
C THR A 222 3.46 13.00 -18.55
N GLY A 223 3.94 13.18 -17.32
CA GLY A 223 4.92 14.20 -16.95
C GLY A 223 4.28 15.54 -16.57
N ARG A 224 2.98 15.74 -16.82
CA ARG A 224 2.25 16.93 -16.36
C ARG A 224 1.86 16.78 -14.90
N ILE A 225 2.08 17.84 -14.13
CA ILE A 225 1.52 18.00 -12.78
C ILE A 225 0.33 18.97 -12.91
N VAL A 226 -0.84 18.51 -12.49
CA VAL A 226 -2.11 19.23 -12.60
C VAL A 226 -2.43 19.86 -11.26
N ARG A 227 -2.80 21.15 -11.28
CA ARG A 227 -3.25 21.87 -10.08
C ARG A 227 -4.71 21.55 -9.76
N LEU A 228 -5.03 21.37 -8.48
CA LEU A 228 -6.39 21.07 -8.02
C LEU A 228 -7.38 22.25 -8.16
N ASP A 229 -6.91 23.46 -8.50
CA ASP A 229 -7.75 24.60 -8.83
C ASP A 229 -8.12 24.70 -10.33
N GLU A 230 -7.56 23.85 -11.19
CA GLU A 230 -7.98 23.74 -12.59
C GLU A 230 -9.42 23.19 -12.68
N PRO A 231 -10.25 23.68 -13.61
CA PRO A 231 -11.67 23.28 -13.69
C PRO A 231 -11.87 21.77 -13.84
N GLU A 232 -11.04 21.10 -14.66
CA GLU A 232 -11.09 19.66 -14.89
C GLU A 232 -10.59 18.82 -13.69
N ALA A 233 -9.80 19.42 -12.80
CA ALA A 233 -9.26 18.75 -11.62
C ALA A 233 -10.23 18.74 -10.42
N LYS A 234 -11.40 19.39 -10.51
CA LYS A 234 -12.33 19.55 -9.39
C LYS A 234 -12.77 18.23 -8.75
N VAL A 235 -12.95 17.17 -9.55
CA VAL A 235 -13.31 15.84 -9.05
C VAL A 235 -12.19 15.22 -8.21
N MET A 236 -10.93 15.61 -8.48
CA MET A 236 -9.73 15.14 -7.78
C MET A 236 -9.45 15.93 -6.50
N ASP A 237 -10.18 17.02 -6.22
CA ASP A 237 -9.91 17.90 -5.08
C ASP A 237 -10.43 17.31 -3.76
N PHE A 238 -9.48 16.81 -2.94
CA PHE A 238 -9.70 16.33 -1.57
C PHE A 238 -9.08 17.28 -0.52
N ARG A 239 -8.74 18.51 -0.86
CA ARG A 239 -8.25 19.51 0.10
C ARG A 239 -9.29 19.84 1.17
N THR A 240 -10.56 19.84 0.77
CA THR A 240 -11.69 19.81 1.70
C THR A 240 -12.23 18.38 1.72
N SER A 241 -12.47 17.87 2.94
CA SER A 241 -12.98 16.53 3.11
C SER A 241 -14.26 16.30 2.34
N LYS A 242 -14.30 15.19 1.60
CA LYS A 242 -15.49 14.70 0.89
C LYS A 242 -15.55 13.18 0.90
N GLU A 243 -16.75 12.62 0.66
CA GLU A 243 -16.89 11.18 0.43
C GLU A 243 -16.12 10.75 -0.82
N ILE A 244 -15.43 9.60 -0.74
CA ILE A 244 -14.66 9.06 -1.87
C ILE A 244 -15.60 8.79 -3.04
N GLY A 245 -16.80 8.26 -2.78
CA GLY A 245 -17.78 7.90 -3.81
C GLY A 245 -18.51 9.08 -4.44
N ARG A 246 -18.38 10.31 -3.92
CA ARG A 246 -19.18 11.47 -4.36
C ARG A 246 -19.07 11.74 -5.85
N ASP A 247 -17.83 11.71 -6.37
CA ASP A 247 -17.56 12.15 -7.74
C ASP A 247 -17.06 11.00 -8.65
N TRP A 248 -16.92 9.76 -8.19
CA TRP A 248 -16.28 8.69 -8.96
C TRP A 248 -17.01 8.23 -10.23
N ASN A 249 -18.30 8.60 -10.36
CA ASN A 249 -19.10 8.34 -11.56
C ASN A 249 -19.15 9.53 -12.53
N GLU A 250 -18.43 10.62 -12.23
CA GLU A 250 -18.41 11.79 -13.07
C GLU A 250 -17.68 11.52 -14.40
N LYS A 251 -18.20 12.12 -15.49
CA LYS A 251 -17.54 12.06 -16.80
C LYS A 251 -16.36 13.03 -16.84
N ASN A 252 -15.23 12.58 -16.29
CA ASN A 252 -14.02 13.37 -16.19
C ASN A 252 -12.85 12.58 -16.74
N ILE A 253 -11.93 13.24 -17.46
CA ILE A 253 -10.81 12.58 -18.14
C ILE A 253 -9.86 11.88 -17.15
N HIS A 254 -9.61 12.48 -16.00
CA HIS A 254 -8.72 11.88 -14.99
C HIS A 254 -9.33 10.60 -14.42
N LEU A 255 -10.63 10.61 -14.08
CA LEU A 255 -11.33 9.41 -13.61
C LEU A 255 -11.43 8.34 -14.70
N GLN A 256 -11.62 8.72 -15.97
CA GLN A 256 -11.65 7.77 -17.09
C GLN A 256 -10.29 7.08 -17.27
N ASN A 257 -9.20 7.85 -17.23
CA ASN A 257 -7.84 7.32 -17.37
C ASN A 257 -7.46 6.36 -16.24
N GLY A 258 -7.87 6.63 -15.01
CA GLY A 258 -7.63 5.76 -13.85
C GLY A 258 -8.68 4.67 -13.65
N SER A 259 -9.73 4.61 -14.49
CA SER A 259 -10.95 3.80 -14.23
C SER A 259 -11.57 4.07 -12.85
N GLY A 260 -11.44 5.30 -12.37
CA GLY A 260 -11.73 5.79 -11.04
C GLY A 260 -10.55 6.54 -10.44
N TYR A 261 -10.45 6.61 -9.12
CA TYR A 261 -9.26 7.18 -8.48
C TYR A 261 -8.11 6.18 -8.53
N ASP A 262 -7.02 6.55 -9.21
CA ASP A 262 -5.73 5.84 -9.24
C ASP A 262 -4.63 6.87 -9.58
N HIS A 263 -4.39 7.81 -8.66
CA HIS A 263 -3.53 8.97 -8.93
C HIS A 263 -2.59 9.25 -7.78
N ASN A 264 -1.37 9.69 -8.12
CA ASN A 264 -0.41 10.18 -7.15
C ASN A 264 -0.63 11.68 -6.88
N TYR A 265 -0.83 12.03 -5.62
CA TYR A 265 -0.90 13.41 -5.13
C TYR A 265 0.50 13.88 -4.73
N VAL A 266 0.88 15.09 -5.17
CA VAL A 266 2.13 15.74 -4.78
C VAL A 266 1.93 16.37 -3.41
N LEU A 267 2.63 15.86 -2.40
CA LEU A 267 2.43 16.29 -1.02
C LEU A 267 3.13 17.61 -0.72
N LEU A 268 2.56 18.39 0.18
CA LEU A 268 3.18 19.62 0.68
C LEU A 268 4.25 19.28 1.73
N GLU A 269 5.47 19.76 1.58
CA GLU A 269 6.63 19.47 2.45
C GLU A 269 6.40 19.81 3.93
N GLU A 270 5.68 20.90 4.22
CA GLU A 270 5.45 21.38 5.60
C GLU A 270 4.18 20.79 6.26
N ALA A 271 3.53 19.81 5.60
CA ALA A 271 2.29 19.25 6.12
C ALA A 271 2.55 18.34 7.32
N THR A 272 1.76 18.52 8.39
CA THR A 272 1.83 17.65 9.58
C THR A 272 1.29 16.25 9.36
N TYR A 273 0.57 16.02 8.26
CA TYR A 273 0.07 14.73 7.78
C TYR A 273 -0.19 14.81 6.27
N ALA A 274 -0.11 13.69 5.59
CA ALA A 274 -0.37 13.58 4.15
C ALA A 274 -1.87 13.47 3.85
N ALA A 275 -2.57 12.61 4.59
CA ALA A 275 -3.99 12.36 4.40
C ALA A 275 -4.71 11.96 5.70
N LYS A 276 -6.04 12.12 5.69
CA LYS A 276 -6.95 11.59 6.70
C LYS A 276 -8.12 10.92 6.02
N ALA A 277 -8.45 9.71 6.48
CA ALA A 277 -9.67 9.01 6.09
C ALA A 277 -10.46 8.64 7.34
N TRP A 278 -11.78 8.78 7.29
CA TRP A 278 -12.64 8.38 8.40
C TRP A 278 -14.04 8.03 7.92
N THR A 279 -14.75 7.29 8.75
CA THR A 279 -16.14 6.96 8.48
C THR A 279 -17.02 7.28 9.69
N PRO A 280 -18.21 7.88 9.46
CA PRO A 280 -19.18 8.09 10.53
C PRO A 280 -19.75 6.80 11.11
N GLU A 281 -19.74 5.70 10.37
CA GLU A 281 -20.31 4.42 10.77
C GLU A 281 -19.49 3.76 11.89
N SER A 282 -18.25 3.38 11.65
CA SER A 282 -17.38 2.78 12.67
C SER A 282 -16.80 3.81 13.64
N GLY A 283 -16.73 5.08 13.23
CA GLY A 283 -16.05 6.14 13.98
C GLY A 283 -14.53 6.06 13.94
N ILE A 284 -13.96 5.16 13.14
CA ILE A 284 -12.51 5.02 12.98
C ILE A 284 -11.98 6.17 12.12
N LEU A 285 -10.90 6.79 12.59
CA LEU A 285 -10.12 7.79 11.89
C LEU A 285 -8.70 7.25 11.66
N MET A 286 -8.30 7.18 10.39
CA MET A 286 -6.92 6.92 9.98
C MET A 286 -6.23 8.22 9.58
N VAL A 287 -5.02 8.43 10.08
CA VAL A 287 -4.15 9.56 9.70
C VAL A 287 -2.88 8.98 9.10
N CYS A 288 -2.56 9.39 7.88
CA CYS A 288 -1.33 9.00 7.18
C CYS A 288 -0.31 10.12 7.27
N THR A 289 0.91 9.77 7.68
CA THR A 289 2.11 10.63 7.60
C THR A 289 3.16 9.90 6.78
N THR A 290 3.99 10.63 6.03
CA THR A 290 5.05 10.06 5.21
C THR A 290 6.17 11.07 4.99
N GLU A 291 7.39 10.58 4.78
CA GLU A 291 8.55 11.36 4.32
C GLU A 291 8.66 11.36 2.78
N GLN A 292 7.77 10.67 2.08
CA GLN A 292 7.77 10.60 0.63
C GLN A 292 7.08 11.83 0.02
N PRO A 293 7.49 12.29 -1.17
CA PRO A 293 6.92 13.48 -1.81
C PRO A 293 5.53 13.23 -2.42
N GLY A 294 5.09 11.98 -2.49
CA GLY A 294 3.84 11.60 -3.12
C GLY A 294 3.02 10.58 -2.34
N LEU A 295 1.71 10.62 -2.55
CA LEU A 295 0.74 9.68 -1.99
C LEU A 295 -0.20 9.20 -3.09
N GLN A 296 -0.22 7.87 -3.31
CA GLN A 296 -1.17 7.28 -4.25
C GLN A 296 -2.54 7.11 -3.59
N LEU A 297 -3.57 7.66 -4.21
CA LEU A 297 -4.97 7.34 -3.93
C LEU A 297 -5.45 6.33 -4.96
N TYR A 298 -5.81 5.14 -4.49
CA TYR A 298 -6.39 4.08 -5.32
C TYR A 298 -7.68 3.57 -4.65
N ALA A 299 -8.78 3.61 -5.37
CA ALA A 299 -10.10 3.24 -4.83
C ALA A 299 -10.47 1.75 -5.05
N GLY A 300 -9.54 0.93 -5.51
CA GLY A 300 -9.78 -0.51 -5.71
C GLY A 300 -10.49 -0.84 -7.04
N ASN A 301 -10.32 0.00 -8.06
CA ASN A 301 -11.05 -0.05 -9.32
C ASN A 301 -10.96 -1.38 -10.08
N PHE A 302 -9.89 -2.18 -9.84
CA PHE A 302 -9.62 -3.44 -10.56
C PHE A 302 -9.70 -4.68 -9.66
N LEU A 303 -10.20 -4.57 -8.41
CA LEU A 303 -10.22 -5.68 -7.44
C LEU A 303 -11.06 -6.87 -7.93
N GLU A 304 -12.18 -6.64 -8.60
CA GLU A 304 -13.06 -7.71 -9.11
C GLU A 304 -12.34 -8.69 -10.06
N ASN A 305 -11.29 -8.24 -10.74
CA ASN A 305 -10.53 -9.05 -11.71
C ASN A 305 -9.21 -9.61 -11.14
N SER A 306 -9.01 -9.55 -9.83
CA SER A 306 -7.69 -9.79 -9.21
C SER A 306 -7.54 -11.16 -8.55
N ASN A 307 -8.42 -12.12 -8.84
CA ASN A 307 -8.41 -13.50 -8.28
C ASN A 307 -8.32 -13.52 -6.74
N ILE A 308 -8.95 -12.56 -6.08
CA ILE A 308 -8.94 -12.47 -4.63
C ILE A 308 -9.90 -13.49 -4.04
N ARG A 309 -9.39 -14.24 -3.07
CA ARG A 309 -10.18 -14.99 -2.09
C ARG A 309 -9.98 -14.31 -0.74
N GLY A 310 -10.89 -13.40 -0.44
CA GLY A 310 -10.79 -12.57 0.74
C GLY A 310 -10.99 -13.37 2.03
N LYS A 311 -10.65 -12.75 3.15
CA LYS A 311 -10.79 -13.34 4.49
C LYS A 311 -12.23 -13.75 4.76
N GLY A 312 -12.44 -14.94 5.32
CA GLY A 312 -13.76 -15.46 5.61
C GLY A 312 -14.62 -15.73 4.38
N GLY A 313 -14.05 -15.72 3.16
CA GLY A 313 -14.75 -15.97 1.91
C GLY A 313 -15.49 -14.76 1.33
N VAL A 314 -15.14 -13.55 1.73
CA VAL A 314 -15.73 -12.27 1.23
C VAL A 314 -14.87 -11.69 0.12
#